data_2ebce971ff37df844ba26cb7522a86ad
#
_entry.id   2ebce971ff37df844ba26cb7522a86ad
#
_cell.length_a   1.000
_cell.length_b   1.000
_cell.length_c   1.000
_cell.angle_alpha   90.00
_cell.angle_beta   90.00
_cell.angle_gamma   90.00
#
_symmetry.space_group_name_H-M   'P 1'
#
loop_
_entity.id
_entity.type
_entity.pdbx_description
1 polymer ?
#
loop_
_entity_poly.entity_id
_entity_poly.type
_entity_poly.pdbx_seq_one_letter_code
_entity_poly.pdbx_strand_id
1 'polypeptide(L)'
;MAIDFATFTQTAPFILDARLPVLLRGRHGVGKSQVVYQIAETRGLPVVERRASQMTEGDLLGLPDVAETSINGRKATTWNAPDWLVTACEQGVLLFLDEVDRATMEVRQGLFELTDSRKLNGWHLH
;
A
#
# COMPACT_ATOMS: atom_id res chain seq x y z
N MET A 1 1.75 7.28 19.89
CA MET A 1 0.73 8.12 20.54
C MET A 1 -0.54 8.14 19.69
N ALA A 2 -1.68 7.90 20.30
CA ALA A 2 -2.96 8.01 19.61
C ALA A 2 -3.45 9.46 19.64
N ILE A 3 -4.01 9.93 18.53
CA ILE A 3 -4.58 11.27 18.41
C ILE A 3 -6.01 11.16 17.90
N ASP A 4 -6.82 12.18 18.15
CA ASP A 4 -8.20 12.19 17.67
C ASP A 4 -8.30 12.55 16.19
N PHE A 5 -9.51 12.47 15.61
CA PHE A 5 -9.72 12.73 14.20
C PHE A 5 -9.34 14.16 13.79
N ALA A 6 -9.65 15.15 14.65
CA ALA A 6 -9.35 16.54 14.33
C ALA A 6 -7.84 16.74 14.23
N THR A 7 -7.07 16.25 15.22
CA THR A 7 -5.62 16.32 15.22
C THR A 7 -5.03 15.53 14.07
N PHE A 8 -5.56 14.34 13.79
CA PHE A 8 -5.14 13.51 12.66
C PHE A 8 -5.32 14.23 11.34
N THR A 9 -6.48 14.83 11.11
CA THR A 9 -6.78 15.55 9.87
C THR A 9 -5.84 16.73 9.66
N GLN A 10 -5.42 17.40 10.74
CA GLN A 10 -4.48 18.51 10.65
C GLN A 10 -3.03 18.04 10.48
N THR A 11 -2.66 16.93 11.08
CA THR A 11 -1.27 16.45 11.14
C THR A 11 -0.87 15.55 10.00
N ALA A 12 -1.75 14.66 9.56
CA ALA A 12 -1.43 13.65 8.54
C ALA A 12 -0.92 14.26 7.22
N PRO A 13 -1.46 15.37 6.70
CA PRO A 13 -0.94 15.95 5.46
C PRO A 13 0.54 16.32 5.54
N PHE A 14 1.01 16.82 6.69
CA PHE A 14 2.42 17.15 6.86
C PHE A 14 3.31 15.90 6.85
N ILE A 15 2.85 14.83 7.49
CA ILE A 15 3.59 13.57 7.52
C ILE A 15 3.65 12.97 6.11
N LEU A 16 2.55 13.02 5.37
CA LEU A 16 2.49 12.53 3.99
C LEU A 16 3.36 13.36 3.05
N ASP A 17 3.45 14.68 3.25
CA ASP A 17 4.34 15.53 2.49
C ASP A 17 5.81 15.14 2.70
N ALA A 18 6.15 14.67 3.89
CA ALA A 18 7.48 14.15 4.18
C ALA A 18 7.71 12.74 3.63
N ARG A 19 6.72 12.16 2.93
CA ARG A 19 6.73 10.80 2.38
C ARG A 19 6.91 9.73 3.44
N LEU A 20 6.37 9.98 4.63
CA LEU A 20 6.36 9.03 5.72
C LEU A 20 5.01 8.32 5.79
N PRO A 21 4.99 7.04 6.13
CA PRO A 21 3.72 6.34 6.33
C PRO A 21 3.04 6.79 7.61
N VAL A 22 1.71 6.72 7.60
CA VAL A 22 0.89 7.05 8.77
C VAL A 22 0.16 5.78 9.21
N LEU A 23 0.26 5.44 10.48
CA LEU A 23 -0.49 4.34 11.06
C LEU A 23 -1.73 4.88 11.75
N LEU A 24 -2.90 4.51 11.21
CA LEU A 24 -4.19 4.90 11.77
C LEU A 24 -4.78 3.70 12.50
N ARG A 25 -4.91 3.82 13.82
CA ARG A 25 -5.52 2.80 14.66
C ARG A 25 -6.93 3.22 15.04
N GLY A 26 -7.83 2.25 15.06
CA GLY A 26 -9.21 2.48 15.46
C GLY A 26 -10.05 1.24 15.22
N ARG A 27 -11.21 1.21 15.85
CA ARG A 27 -12.17 0.14 15.63
C ARG A 27 -12.74 0.21 14.23
N HIS A 28 -13.09 -0.94 13.67
CA HIS A 28 -13.83 -1.01 12.43
C HIS A 28 -15.13 -0.19 12.56
N GLY A 29 -15.42 0.62 11.56
CA GLY A 29 -16.65 1.42 11.55
C GLY A 29 -16.57 2.78 12.24
N VAL A 30 -15.40 3.22 12.71
CA VAL A 30 -15.25 4.55 13.34
C VAL A 30 -14.91 5.67 12.35
N GLY A 31 -15.12 5.45 11.06
CA GLY A 31 -14.94 6.47 10.05
C GLY A 31 -13.52 6.62 9.53
N LYS A 32 -12.66 5.64 9.72
CA LYS A 32 -11.26 5.69 9.22
C LYS A 32 -11.20 5.91 7.72
N SER A 33 -11.99 5.17 6.97
CA SER A 33 -12.03 5.29 5.51
C SER A 33 -12.46 6.68 5.07
N GLN A 34 -13.46 7.25 5.73
CA GLN A 34 -13.96 8.60 5.41
C GLN A 34 -12.86 9.65 5.59
N VAL A 35 -12.09 9.56 6.68
CA VAL A 35 -10.99 10.48 6.94
C VAL A 35 -9.90 10.35 5.87
N VAL A 36 -9.56 9.14 5.48
CA VAL A 36 -8.56 8.88 4.44
C VAL A 36 -9.01 9.47 3.10
N TYR A 37 -10.27 9.22 2.71
CA TYR A 37 -10.81 9.76 1.45
C TYR A 37 -10.88 11.29 1.48
N GLN A 38 -11.21 11.88 2.62
CA GLN A 38 -11.25 13.33 2.78
C GLN A 38 -9.86 13.95 2.59
N ILE A 39 -8.83 13.35 3.18
CA ILE A 39 -7.45 13.80 3.02
C ILE A 39 -7.02 13.69 1.56
N ALA A 40 -7.33 12.58 0.91
CA ALA A 40 -7.00 12.36 -0.50
C ALA A 40 -7.66 13.41 -1.39
N GLU A 41 -8.93 13.71 -1.15
CA GLU A 41 -9.66 14.71 -1.90
C GLU A 41 -9.03 16.10 -1.74
N THR A 42 -8.69 16.48 -0.52
CA THR A 42 -8.02 17.75 -0.23
C THR A 42 -6.70 17.88 -0.97
N ARG A 43 -5.97 16.78 -1.12
CA ARG A 43 -4.67 16.75 -1.79
C ARG A 43 -4.77 16.49 -3.29
N GLY A 44 -5.96 16.23 -3.82
CA GLY A 44 -6.15 15.91 -5.22
C GLY A 44 -5.55 14.57 -5.64
N LEU A 45 -5.48 13.60 -4.73
CA LEU A 45 -4.92 12.29 -5.00
C LEU A 45 -6.02 11.22 -5.11
N PRO A 46 -5.92 10.30 -6.07
CA PRO A 46 -6.77 9.13 -6.05
C PRO A 46 -6.37 8.20 -4.91
N VAL A 47 -7.34 7.45 -4.39
CA VAL A 47 -7.11 6.47 -3.33
C VAL A 47 -7.01 5.09 -3.96
N VAL A 48 -5.97 4.36 -3.61
CA VAL A 48 -5.86 2.92 -3.86
C VAL A 48 -6.02 2.24 -2.51
N GLU A 49 -7.13 1.54 -2.34
CA GLU A 49 -7.47 0.89 -1.08
C GLU A 49 -7.36 -0.61 -1.20
N ARG A 50 -6.71 -1.23 -0.21
CA ARG A 50 -6.65 -2.68 -0.09
C ARG A 50 -6.86 -3.08 1.36
N ARG A 51 -7.61 -4.15 1.55
CA ARG A 51 -7.88 -4.72 2.85
C ARG A 51 -6.92 -5.87 3.09
N ALA A 52 -5.92 -5.64 3.94
CA ALA A 52 -4.82 -6.57 4.14
C ALA A 52 -5.27 -7.92 4.70
N SER A 53 -6.34 -7.94 5.50
CA SER A 53 -6.90 -9.18 6.04
C SER A 53 -7.41 -10.14 4.97
N GLN A 54 -7.73 -9.64 3.78
CA GLN A 54 -8.25 -10.41 2.65
C GLN A 54 -7.19 -10.69 1.59
N MET A 55 -5.97 -10.22 1.78
CA MET A 55 -4.89 -10.41 0.82
C MET A 55 -4.19 -11.75 1.00
N THR A 56 -3.77 -12.32 -0.12
CA THR A 56 -2.87 -13.48 -0.17
C THR A 56 -1.48 -13.01 -0.58
N GLU A 57 -0.50 -13.90 -0.55
CA GLU A 57 0.84 -13.59 -1.05
C GLU A 57 0.80 -13.20 -2.54
N GLY A 58 -0.08 -13.84 -3.34
CA GLY A 58 -0.26 -13.48 -4.74
C GLY A 58 -0.78 -12.07 -4.95
N ASP A 59 -1.65 -11.60 -4.05
CA ASP A 59 -2.14 -10.23 -4.10
C ASP A 59 -1.07 -9.21 -3.76
N LEU A 60 -0.02 -9.64 -3.07
CA LEU A 60 1.09 -8.80 -2.67
C LEU A 60 2.24 -8.85 -3.68
N LEU A 61 2.71 -10.04 -4.01
CA LEU A 61 3.89 -10.26 -4.85
C LEU A 61 3.56 -10.38 -6.33
N GLY A 62 2.30 -10.63 -6.67
CA GLY A 62 1.88 -10.96 -8.01
C GLY A 62 1.98 -12.45 -8.30
N LEU A 63 1.81 -12.80 -9.56
CA LEU A 63 1.83 -14.20 -10.01
C LEU A 63 2.95 -14.38 -11.03
N PRO A 64 3.58 -15.59 -11.08
CA PRO A 64 4.58 -15.85 -12.10
C PRO A 64 3.98 -15.73 -13.48
N ASP A 65 4.73 -15.14 -14.41
CA ASP A 65 4.36 -15.10 -15.80
C ASP A 65 4.54 -16.51 -16.39
N VAL A 66 3.51 -16.99 -17.05
CA VAL A 66 3.55 -18.32 -17.69
C VAL A 66 4.26 -18.30 -19.04
N ALA A 67 4.52 -17.12 -19.59
CA ALA A 67 5.28 -16.99 -20.82
C ALA A 67 6.75 -17.31 -20.57
N GLU A 68 7.37 -18.00 -21.53
CA GLU A 68 8.79 -18.31 -21.44
C GLU A 68 9.60 -17.02 -21.57
N THR A 69 10.41 -16.72 -20.56
CA THR A 69 11.25 -15.55 -20.53
C THR A 69 12.71 -15.95 -20.51
N SER A 70 13.53 -15.30 -21.34
CA SER A 70 14.96 -15.51 -21.36
C SER A 70 15.69 -14.22 -20.99
N ILE A 71 16.57 -14.28 -20.00
CA ILE A 71 17.42 -13.17 -19.58
C ILE A 71 18.87 -13.59 -19.73
N ASN A 72 19.63 -12.88 -20.56
CA ASN A 72 21.03 -13.20 -20.84
C ASN A 72 21.22 -14.66 -21.30
N GLY A 73 20.30 -15.15 -22.14
CA GLY A 73 20.34 -16.52 -22.66
C GLY A 73 19.91 -17.61 -21.68
N ARG A 74 19.44 -17.23 -20.48
CA ARG A 74 18.97 -18.17 -19.45
C ARG A 74 17.48 -18.04 -19.25
N LYS A 75 16.80 -19.18 -19.05
CA LYS A 75 15.38 -19.17 -18.68
C LYS A 75 15.22 -18.56 -17.29
N ALA A 76 14.26 -17.66 -17.16
CA ALA A 76 13.98 -16.98 -15.90
C ALA A 76 12.49 -16.88 -15.68
N THR A 77 12.07 -16.93 -14.42
CA THR A 77 10.69 -16.64 -14.04
C THR A 77 10.55 -15.14 -13.81
N THR A 78 9.59 -14.53 -14.50
CA THR A 78 9.18 -13.16 -14.24
C THR A 78 7.83 -13.17 -13.53
N TRP A 79 7.53 -12.10 -12.80
CA TRP A 79 6.33 -11.98 -11.99
C TRP A 79 5.48 -10.83 -12.49
N ASN A 80 4.19 -11.08 -12.69
CA ASN A 80 3.23 -10.02 -12.99
C ASN A 80 2.80 -9.39 -11.67
N ALA A 81 3.16 -8.13 -11.46
CA ALA A 81 2.81 -7.41 -10.23
C ALA A 81 1.30 -7.21 -10.14
N PRO A 82 0.72 -7.16 -8.91
CA PRO A 82 -0.69 -6.85 -8.76
C PRO A 82 -1.00 -5.44 -9.24
N ASP A 83 -2.21 -5.23 -9.73
CA ASP A 83 -2.63 -3.97 -10.34
C ASP A 83 -2.51 -2.77 -9.40
N TRP A 84 -2.86 -2.96 -8.13
CA TRP A 84 -2.78 -1.88 -7.14
C TRP A 84 -1.34 -1.39 -6.94
N LEU A 85 -0.38 -2.31 -6.98
CA LEU A 85 1.03 -1.96 -6.83
C LEU A 85 1.55 -1.23 -8.07
N VAL A 86 1.19 -1.69 -9.25
CA VAL A 86 1.55 -1.02 -10.51
C VAL A 86 1.02 0.40 -10.51
N THR A 87 -0.25 0.58 -10.15
CA THR A 87 -0.85 1.92 -10.09
C THR A 87 -0.11 2.83 -9.10
N ALA A 88 0.22 2.31 -7.91
CA ALA A 88 0.92 3.09 -6.89
C ALA A 88 2.35 3.44 -7.29
N CYS A 89 2.95 2.67 -8.19
CA CYS A 89 4.30 2.94 -8.68
C CYS A 89 4.32 3.90 -9.87
N GLU A 90 3.27 3.91 -10.67
CA GLU A 90 3.21 4.70 -11.91
C GLU A 90 2.66 6.11 -11.70
N GLN A 91 1.85 6.34 -10.67
CA GLN A 91 1.25 7.65 -10.43
C GLN A 91 1.15 7.95 -8.93
N GLY A 92 1.03 9.23 -8.62
CA GLY A 92 0.81 9.66 -7.24
C GLY A 92 -0.57 9.25 -6.76
N VAL A 93 -0.62 8.44 -5.71
CA VAL A 93 -1.87 7.99 -5.09
C VAL A 93 -1.73 8.04 -3.57
N LEU A 94 -2.86 8.06 -2.89
CA LEU A 94 -2.88 7.77 -1.45
C LEU A 94 -3.17 6.26 -1.30
N LEU A 95 -2.17 5.52 -0.89
CA LEU A 95 -2.29 4.08 -0.70
C LEU A 95 -2.81 3.81 0.70
N PHE A 96 -4.03 3.27 0.78
CA PHE A 96 -4.68 2.95 2.04
C PHE A 96 -4.71 1.44 2.24
N LEU A 97 -3.93 0.98 3.22
CA LEU A 97 -3.86 -0.43 3.59
C LEU A 97 -4.60 -0.63 4.91
N ASP A 98 -5.81 -1.18 4.81
CA ASP A 98 -6.69 -1.39 5.96
C ASP A 98 -6.53 -2.78 6.56
N GLU A 99 -6.83 -2.91 7.83
CA GLU A 99 -6.82 -4.17 8.57
C GLU A 99 -5.48 -4.92 8.52
N VAL A 100 -4.36 -4.19 8.57
CA VAL A 100 -3.01 -4.77 8.51
C VAL A 100 -2.76 -5.71 9.68
N ASP A 101 -3.31 -5.41 10.85
CA ASP A 101 -3.20 -6.23 12.06
C ASP A 101 -3.87 -7.60 11.93
N ARG A 102 -4.80 -7.75 10.99
CA ARG A 102 -5.51 -9.01 10.72
C ARG A 102 -4.95 -9.79 9.54
N ALA A 103 -3.91 -9.28 8.91
CA ALA A 103 -3.28 -9.95 7.79
C ALA A 103 -2.43 -11.13 8.26
N THR A 104 -2.15 -12.06 7.34
CA THR A 104 -1.18 -13.11 7.61
C THR A 104 0.20 -12.51 7.87
N MET A 105 1.09 -13.27 8.49
CA MET A 105 2.44 -12.80 8.78
C MET A 105 3.18 -12.41 7.50
N GLU A 106 3.06 -13.21 6.46
CA GLU A 106 3.74 -12.99 5.17
C GLU A 106 3.27 -11.70 4.51
N VAL A 107 1.95 -11.49 4.47
CA VAL A 107 1.39 -10.26 3.91
C VAL A 107 1.79 -9.06 4.74
N ARG A 108 1.72 -9.18 6.06
CA ARG A 108 2.09 -8.09 6.98
C ARG A 108 3.54 -7.67 6.80
N GLN A 109 4.45 -8.64 6.71
CA GLN A 109 5.87 -8.34 6.50
C GLN A 109 6.11 -7.62 5.18
N GLY A 110 5.45 -8.06 4.10
CA GLY A 110 5.57 -7.40 2.80
C GLY A 110 5.03 -5.96 2.82
N LEU A 111 3.91 -5.73 3.49
CA LEU A 111 3.35 -4.39 3.61
C LEU A 111 4.23 -3.47 4.47
N PHE A 112 4.84 -4.00 5.51
CA PHE A 112 5.80 -3.24 6.32
C PHE A 112 7.06 -2.88 5.52
N GLU A 113 7.57 -3.79 4.70
CA GLU A 113 8.66 -3.48 3.78
C GLU A 113 8.29 -2.35 2.84
N LEU A 114 7.09 -2.42 2.25
CA LEU A 114 6.60 -1.39 1.34
C LEU A 114 6.51 -0.02 2.01
N THR A 115 5.97 0.04 3.23
CA THR A 115 5.82 1.30 3.94
C THR A 115 7.16 1.84 4.45
N ASP A 116 8.08 0.98 4.80
CA ASP A 116 9.39 1.36 5.34
C ASP A 116 10.35 1.80 4.24
N SER A 117 10.52 0.98 3.19
CA SER A 117 11.49 1.22 2.13
C SER A 117 10.90 1.76 0.83
N ARG A 118 9.58 1.90 0.73
CA ARG A 118 8.82 2.37 -0.43
C ARG A 118 9.03 1.51 -1.67
N LYS A 119 9.33 0.24 -1.47
CA LYS A 119 9.48 -0.72 -2.57
C LYS A 119 9.01 -2.10 -2.14
N LEU A 120 8.57 -2.89 -3.11
CA LEU A 120 8.14 -4.27 -2.91
C LEU A 120 8.48 -5.06 -4.15
N ASN A 121 9.22 -6.14 -3.98
CA ASN A 121 9.57 -7.08 -5.06
C ASN A 121 10.13 -6.37 -6.31
N GLY A 122 10.99 -5.37 -6.10
CA GLY A 122 11.59 -4.60 -7.18
C GLY A 122 10.76 -3.42 -7.70
N TRP A 123 9.53 -3.26 -7.24
CA TRP A 123 8.65 -2.15 -7.61
C TRP A 123 8.81 -1.00 -6.62
N HIS A 124 9.08 0.19 -7.11
CA HIS A 124 9.26 1.40 -6.29
C HIS A 124 8.00 2.27 -6.34
N LEU A 125 7.53 2.72 -5.19
CA LEU A 125 6.41 3.66 -5.12
C LEU A 125 6.77 4.99 -5.77
N HIS A 126 5.76 5.59 -6.41
CA HIS A 126 5.89 6.90 -7.05
C HIS A 126 6.35 8.00 -6.10
#